data_7725dfd67cc8b0583cda779b3b1f2ddc
#
_entry.id   7725dfd67cc8b0583cda779b3b1f2ddc
#
_cell.length_a   1.000
_cell.length_b   1.000
_cell.length_c   1.000
_cell.angle_alpha   90.00
_cell.angle_beta   90.00
_cell.angle_gamma   90.00
#
_symmetry.space_group_name_H-M   'P 1'
#
loop_
_entity.id
_entity.type
_entity.pdbx_description
1 polymer ?
#
loop_
_entity_poly.entity_id
_entity_poly.type
_entity_poly.pdbx_seq_one_letter_code
_entity_poly.pdbx_strand_id
1 'polypeptide(L)'
;MSGTKSYKNEKRARGPKPRWRRWFWIISGAVVGLFLIYHATILYSVFRFRTVNPEVTALMEQRASEAKAAGKPVRQEQTWVPYNKISSSLIRAVLAGEDSRFFDHEGFDWEEIQKALEKDWEEKRFHRGASTISQQLAKNLFLSTSKNPLRKLHEALITWEMEKILSKRRILELYLNVIEWGDGVYGVEAASRTYFESTAASLGPDQAAFLAAIIPNPREAYNPDKHKARVERRKSLIARLMRHVVIPKDLI
;
A
#
# COMPACT_ATOMS: atom_id res chain seq x y z
N MET A 1 -85.87 -6.83 -9.61
CA MET A 1 -85.22 -6.54 -8.31
C MET A 1 -83.74 -6.70 -8.49
N SER A 2 -83.07 -5.59 -8.70
CA SER A 2 -81.61 -5.55 -8.96
C SER A 2 -80.90 -5.18 -7.69
N GLY A 3 -80.07 -6.09 -7.16
CA GLY A 3 -79.28 -5.90 -5.92
C GLY A 3 -77.87 -5.46 -6.26
N THR A 4 -77.55 -4.18 -6.14
CA THR A 4 -76.22 -3.60 -6.25
C THR A 4 -75.37 -3.94 -5.04
N LYS A 5 -74.39 -4.82 -5.21
CA LYS A 5 -73.35 -5.07 -4.19
C LYS A 5 -72.35 -3.92 -4.18
N SER A 6 -72.38 -3.13 -3.09
CA SER A 6 -71.40 -2.08 -2.81
C SER A 6 -70.12 -2.75 -2.31
N TYR A 7 -69.04 -2.62 -3.08
CA TYR A 7 -67.70 -2.99 -2.64
C TYR A 7 -67.10 -1.90 -1.75
N LYS A 8 -67.09 -2.08 -0.43
CA LYS A 8 -66.35 -1.26 0.52
C LYS A 8 -64.86 -1.50 0.33
N ASN A 9 -64.19 -0.49 -0.19
CA ASN A 9 -62.75 -0.41 -0.22
C ASN A 9 -62.21 -0.25 1.20
N GLU A 10 -61.86 -1.33 1.88
CA GLU A 10 -61.12 -1.31 3.13
C GLU A 10 -59.66 -0.86 2.86
N LYS A 11 -59.36 0.40 3.15
CA LYS A 11 -58.01 0.89 3.25
C LYS A 11 -57.32 0.16 4.43
N ARG A 12 -56.55 -0.88 4.11
CA ARG A 12 -55.68 -1.56 5.10
C ARG A 12 -54.79 -0.48 5.74
N ALA A 13 -55.07 -0.15 6.99
CA ALA A 13 -54.24 0.71 7.81
C ALA A 13 -52.84 0.09 7.90
N ARG A 14 -51.83 0.75 7.38
CA ARG A 14 -50.43 0.35 7.53
C ARG A 14 -50.07 0.45 9.02
N GLY A 15 -49.92 -0.69 9.67
CA GLY A 15 -49.50 -0.76 11.07
C GLY A 15 -48.22 0.05 11.34
N PRO A 16 -47.98 0.48 12.57
CA PRO A 16 -46.80 1.30 12.90
C PRO A 16 -45.51 0.57 12.50
N LYS A 17 -44.66 1.27 11.77
CA LYS A 17 -43.38 0.70 11.34
C LYS A 17 -42.57 0.30 12.57
N PRO A 18 -41.99 -0.91 12.63
CA PRO A 18 -41.33 -1.42 13.82
C PRO A 18 -40.14 -0.52 14.19
N ARG A 19 -40.04 -0.15 15.48
CA ARG A 19 -39.03 0.80 16.03
C ARG A 19 -37.58 0.41 15.73
N TRP A 20 -37.25 -0.90 15.60
CA TRP A 20 -35.95 -1.42 15.26
C TRP A 20 -35.45 -0.91 13.90
N ARG A 21 -36.34 -0.69 12.89
CA ARG A 21 -35.98 -0.13 11.58
C ARG A 21 -35.43 1.29 11.71
N ARG A 22 -35.99 2.10 12.63
CA ARG A 22 -35.49 3.46 12.88
C ARG A 22 -34.08 3.42 13.47
N TRP A 23 -33.85 2.57 14.48
CA TRP A 23 -32.55 2.39 15.10
C TRP A 23 -31.52 1.83 14.12
N PHE A 24 -31.90 0.89 13.27
CA PHE A 24 -31.04 0.37 12.20
C PHE A 24 -30.52 1.49 11.30
N TRP A 25 -31.40 2.37 10.81
CA TRP A 25 -30.98 3.47 9.93
C TRP A 25 -30.15 4.53 10.68
N ILE A 26 -30.43 4.81 11.95
CA ILE A 26 -29.65 5.73 12.78
C ILE A 26 -28.22 5.20 12.97
N ILE A 27 -28.10 3.91 13.37
CA ILE A 27 -26.81 3.26 13.58
C ILE A 27 -26.03 3.17 12.27
N SER A 28 -26.67 2.76 11.17
CA SER A 28 -26.04 2.71 9.85
C SER A 28 -25.56 4.09 9.40
N GLY A 29 -26.37 5.11 9.58
CA GLY A 29 -25.99 6.49 9.29
C GLY A 29 -24.81 6.98 10.13
N ALA A 30 -24.79 6.65 11.42
CA ALA A 30 -23.68 6.99 12.31
C ALA A 30 -22.38 6.27 11.89
N VAL A 31 -22.43 4.98 11.55
CA VAL A 31 -21.28 4.21 11.06
C VAL A 31 -20.72 4.81 9.75
N VAL A 32 -21.62 5.12 8.80
CA VAL A 32 -21.21 5.80 7.55
C VAL A 32 -20.62 7.16 7.83
N GLY A 33 -21.22 7.96 8.71
CA GLY A 33 -20.70 9.27 9.11
C GLY A 33 -19.31 9.19 9.72
N LEU A 34 -19.08 8.26 10.63
CA LEU A 34 -17.75 8.02 11.24
C LEU A 34 -16.74 7.57 10.19
N PHE A 35 -17.13 6.70 9.26
CA PHE A 35 -16.26 6.28 8.16
C PHE A 35 -15.88 7.48 7.28
N LEU A 36 -16.83 8.34 6.92
CA LEU A 36 -16.56 9.52 6.09
C LEU A 36 -15.63 10.51 6.80
N ILE A 37 -15.81 10.74 8.12
CA ILE A 37 -14.92 11.58 8.91
C ILE A 37 -13.52 10.98 8.93
N TYR A 38 -13.39 9.71 9.23
CA TYR A 38 -12.11 8.99 9.21
C TYR A 38 -11.44 9.09 7.83
N HIS A 39 -12.20 8.86 6.76
CA HIS A 39 -11.68 8.93 5.40
C HIS A 39 -11.25 10.37 5.02
N ALA A 40 -11.97 11.38 5.49
CA ALA A 40 -11.59 12.78 5.29
C ALA A 40 -10.24 13.13 5.95
N THR A 41 -9.89 12.50 7.09
CA THR A 41 -8.57 12.69 7.72
C THR A 41 -7.46 12.10 6.87
N ILE A 42 -7.72 10.96 6.22
CA ILE A 42 -6.78 10.33 5.27
C ILE A 42 -6.57 11.25 4.06
N LEU A 43 -7.65 11.70 3.45
CA LEU A 43 -7.61 12.59 2.28
C LEU A 43 -6.85 13.89 2.58
N TYR A 44 -7.10 14.48 3.74
CA TYR A 44 -6.35 15.64 4.22
C TYR A 44 -4.85 15.33 4.38
N SER A 45 -4.51 14.17 4.91
CA SER A 45 -3.11 13.73 5.06
C SER A 45 -2.45 13.53 3.70
N VAL A 46 -3.14 12.89 2.74
CA VAL A 46 -2.66 12.73 1.36
C VAL A 46 -2.39 14.10 0.73
N PHE A 47 -3.29 15.06 0.90
CA PHE A 47 -3.10 16.42 0.39
C PHE A 47 -1.86 17.09 1.02
N ARG A 48 -1.68 16.95 2.34
CA ARG A 48 -0.48 17.46 3.03
C ARG A 48 0.81 16.81 2.53
N PHE A 49 0.78 15.54 2.18
CA PHE A 49 1.95 14.82 1.66
C PHE A 49 2.46 15.32 0.31
N ARG A 50 1.80 16.29 -0.33
CA ARG A 50 2.39 17.03 -1.46
C ARG A 50 3.67 17.75 -1.06
N THR A 51 3.77 18.23 0.16
CA THR A 51 4.87 19.08 0.64
C THR A 51 5.44 18.67 2.00
N VAL A 52 4.68 17.94 2.81
CA VAL A 52 5.07 17.52 4.17
C VAL A 52 5.42 16.04 4.14
N ASN A 53 6.45 15.65 4.87
CA ASN A 53 6.86 14.24 4.99
C ASN A 53 6.12 13.60 6.17
N PRO A 54 5.66 12.34 6.05
CA PRO A 54 5.12 11.60 7.18
C PRO A 54 6.24 11.26 8.18
N GLU A 55 6.01 11.52 9.45
CA GLU A 55 6.93 11.16 10.53
C GLU A 55 6.72 9.72 10.98
N VAL A 56 5.45 9.29 11.02
CA VAL A 56 5.04 7.95 11.42
C VAL A 56 4.01 7.42 10.44
N THR A 57 4.07 6.12 10.15
CA THR A 57 3.11 5.44 9.28
C THR A 57 2.31 4.39 10.06
N ALA A 58 1.15 4.00 9.55
CA ALA A 58 0.36 2.93 10.17
C ALA A 58 1.15 1.61 10.29
N LEU A 59 2.05 1.34 9.35
CA LEU A 59 2.94 0.17 9.44
C LEU A 59 3.91 0.31 10.62
N MET A 60 4.53 1.48 10.83
CA MET A 60 5.45 1.74 11.95
C MET A 60 4.73 1.59 13.29
N GLU A 61 3.52 2.15 13.41
CA GLU A 61 2.69 2.00 14.63
C GLU A 61 2.32 0.54 14.90
N GLN A 62 1.95 -0.20 13.85
CA GLN A 62 1.66 -1.62 13.97
C GLN A 62 2.90 -2.39 14.47
N ARG A 63 4.08 -2.13 13.89
CA ARG A 63 5.34 -2.78 14.30
C ARG A 63 5.73 -2.44 15.73
N ALA A 64 5.56 -1.19 16.12
CA ALA A 64 5.79 -0.76 17.49
C ALA A 64 4.86 -1.48 18.48
N SER A 65 3.58 -1.63 18.12
CA SER A 65 2.59 -2.38 18.92
C SER A 65 2.93 -3.87 19.02
N GLU A 66 3.32 -4.49 17.90
CA GLU A 66 3.77 -5.89 17.86
C GLU A 66 5.03 -6.12 18.75
N ALA A 67 5.99 -5.21 18.70
CA ALA A 67 7.20 -5.28 19.54
C ALA A 67 6.87 -5.17 21.03
N LYS A 68 6.02 -4.18 21.40
CA LYS A 68 5.56 -4.02 22.80
C LYS A 68 4.82 -5.26 23.30
N ALA A 69 3.91 -5.81 22.49
CA ALA A 69 3.17 -7.03 22.86
C ALA A 69 4.09 -8.26 23.04
N ALA A 70 5.23 -8.30 22.31
CA ALA A 70 6.23 -9.34 22.42
C ALA A 70 7.29 -9.06 23.51
N GLY A 71 7.18 -7.98 24.30
CA GLY A 71 8.18 -7.60 25.31
C GLY A 71 9.54 -7.19 24.72
N LYS A 72 9.58 -6.78 23.44
CA LYS A 72 10.81 -6.39 22.73
C LYS A 72 10.95 -4.86 22.68
N PRO A 73 12.19 -4.33 22.61
CA PRO A 73 12.40 -2.91 22.39
C PRO A 73 11.80 -2.46 21.05
N VAL A 74 11.14 -1.31 21.04
CA VAL A 74 10.67 -0.69 19.80
C VAL A 74 11.86 -0.05 19.09
N ARG A 75 12.13 -0.48 17.86
CA ARG A 75 13.14 0.10 16.98
C ARG A 75 12.43 0.85 15.86
N GLN A 76 12.88 2.06 15.57
CA GLN A 76 12.38 2.87 14.46
C GLN A 76 13.52 3.77 13.97
N GLU A 77 14.30 3.24 13.05
CA GLU A 77 15.38 3.98 12.39
C GLU A 77 14.87 4.46 11.04
N GLN A 78 14.79 5.79 10.88
CA GLN A 78 14.38 6.44 9.64
C GLN A 78 15.14 7.76 9.48
N THR A 79 15.65 7.98 8.29
CA THR A 79 16.21 9.27 7.87
C THR A 79 15.63 9.61 6.51
N TRP A 80 14.96 10.75 6.40
CA TRP A 80 14.37 11.20 5.15
C TRP A 80 15.43 11.66 4.16
N VAL A 81 15.29 11.22 2.91
CA VAL A 81 16.15 11.64 1.79
C VAL A 81 15.27 12.14 0.66
N PRO A 82 15.46 13.38 0.15
CA PRO A 82 14.72 13.86 -1.00
C PRO A 82 15.05 13.04 -2.25
N TYR A 83 14.10 12.93 -3.17
CA TYR A 83 14.18 12.07 -4.35
C TYR A 83 15.49 12.23 -5.15
N ASN A 84 15.94 13.46 -5.35
CA ASN A 84 17.17 13.77 -6.10
C ASN A 84 18.46 13.40 -5.36
N LYS A 85 18.39 12.92 -4.14
CA LYS A 85 19.50 12.37 -3.34
C LYS A 85 19.45 10.84 -3.22
N ILE A 86 18.55 10.19 -3.96
CA ILE A 86 18.46 8.73 -4.02
C ILE A 86 19.15 8.25 -5.31
N SER A 87 20.00 7.24 -5.21
CA SER A 87 20.69 6.64 -6.35
C SER A 87 19.70 6.21 -7.44
N SER A 88 19.97 6.61 -8.69
CA SER A 88 19.18 6.16 -9.85
C SER A 88 19.22 4.63 -10.03
N SER A 89 20.31 3.99 -9.59
CA SER A 89 20.40 2.53 -9.56
C SER A 89 19.36 1.91 -8.63
N LEU A 90 19.14 2.50 -7.45
CA LEU A 90 18.11 2.03 -6.53
C LEU A 90 16.71 2.25 -7.08
N ILE A 91 16.44 3.41 -7.63
CA ILE A 91 15.13 3.70 -8.23
C ILE A 91 14.82 2.65 -9.30
N ARG A 92 15.75 2.38 -10.22
CA ARG A 92 15.57 1.34 -11.24
C ARG A 92 15.40 -0.05 -10.67
N ALA A 93 16.16 -0.40 -9.64
CA ALA A 93 16.06 -1.71 -9.01
C ALA A 93 14.70 -1.92 -8.33
N VAL A 94 14.19 -0.90 -7.63
CA VAL A 94 12.88 -0.94 -6.99
C VAL A 94 11.76 -1.02 -8.01
N LEU A 95 11.80 -0.19 -9.05
CA LEU A 95 10.84 -0.27 -10.16
C LEU A 95 10.86 -1.64 -10.82
N ALA A 96 12.04 -2.18 -11.13
CA ALA A 96 12.18 -3.51 -11.73
C ALA A 96 11.64 -4.64 -10.85
N GLY A 97 11.77 -4.51 -9.54
CA GLY A 97 11.38 -5.54 -8.58
C GLY A 97 9.94 -5.47 -8.12
N GLU A 98 9.35 -4.30 -8.08
CA GLU A 98 8.05 -4.07 -7.46
C GLU A 98 6.97 -3.58 -8.45
N ASP A 99 7.36 -2.76 -9.46
CA ASP A 99 6.40 -2.13 -10.35
C ASP A 99 7.10 -1.56 -11.59
N SER A 100 7.39 -2.42 -12.57
CA SER A 100 8.18 -2.04 -13.75
C SER A 100 7.47 -1.04 -14.67
N ARG A 101 6.16 -0.90 -14.54
CA ARG A 101 5.29 -0.01 -15.32
C ARG A 101 4.72 1.15 -14.49
N PHE A 102 5.37 1.47 -13.37
CA PHE A 102 4.91 2.50 -12.43
C PHE A 102 4.52 3.83 -13.08
N PHE A 103 5.22 4.23 -14.12
CA PHE A 103 4.96 5.48 -14.83
C PHE A 103 3.85 5.38 -15.89
N ASP A 104 3.43 4.17 -16.25
CA ASP A 104 2.49 3.91 -17.34
C ASP A 104 1.04 3.72 -16.87
N HIS A 105 0.81 3.65 -15.55
CA HIS A 105 -0.53 3.46 -14.98
C HIS A 105 -0.85 4.48 -13.89
N GLU A 106 -2.12 4.64 -13.55
CA GLU A 106 -2.64 5.52 -12.49
C GLU A 106 -3.04 4.72 -11.24
N GLY A 107 -2.04 4.11 -10.58
CA GLY A 107 -2.20 3.37 -9.32
C GLY A 107 -2.55 1.89 -9.45
N PHE A 108 -3.08 1.46 -10.59
CA PHE A 108 -3.44 0.05 -10.85
C PHE A 108 -2.86 -0.39 -12.19
N ASP A 109 -2.01 -1.41 -12.18
CA ASP A 109 -1.56 -2.08 -13.40
C ASP A 109 -2.55 -3.18 -13.79
N TRP A 110 -3.52 -2.81 -14.62
CA TRP A 110 -4.59 -3.72 -15.05
C TRP A 110 -4.06 -4.90 -15.87
N GLU A 111 -2.98 -4.71 -16.62
CA GLU A 111 -2.37 -5.80 -17.38
C GLU A 111 -1.71 -6.82 -16.47
N GLU A 112 -0.97 -6.37 -15.46
CA GLU A 112 -0.36 -7.28 -14.49
C GLU A 112 -1.42 -7.96 -13.60
N ILE A 113 -2.51 -7.25 -13.27
CA ILE A 113 -3.66 -7.85 -12.56
C ILE A 113 -4.28 -8.96 -13.42
N GLN A 114 -4.50 -8.71 -14.71
CA GLN A 114 -5.07 -9.70 -15.62
C GLN A 114 -4.15 -10.92 -15.75
N LYS A 115 -2.86 -10.72 -16.02
CA LYS A 115 -1.86 -11.80 -16.10
C LYS A 115 -1.79 -12.63 -14.80
N ALA A 116 -1.85 -11.95 -13.65
CA ALA A 116 -1.85 -12.64 -12.36
C ALA A 116 -3.11 -13.50 -12.17
N LEU A 117 -4.29 -13.01 -12.56
CA LEU A 117 -5.54 -13.77 -12.52
C LEU A 117 -5.55 -14.98 -13.46
N GLU A 118 -5.04 -14.81 -14.68
CA GLU A 118 -4.90 -15.90 -15.65
C GLU A 118 -3.99 -17.01 -15.11
N LYS A 119 -2.83 -16.63 -14.58
CA LYS A 119 -1.88 -17.54 -13.97
C LYS A 119 -2.44 -18.25 -12.73
N ASP A 120 -3.12 -17.51 -11.85
CA ASP A 120 -3.78 -18.07 -10.65
C ASP A 120 -4.85 -19.10 -11.02
N TRP A 121 -5.58 -18.84 -12.11
CA TRP A 121 -6.58 -19.75 -12.66
C TRP A 121 -5.95 -21.04 -13.22
N GLU A 122 -4.87 -20.91 -14.00
CA GLU A 122 -4.15 -22.05 -14.59
C GLU A 122 -3.47 -22.92 -13.52
N GLU A 123 -2.77 -22.29 -12.56
CA GLU A 123 -1.99 -22.99 -11.54
C GLU A 123 -2.82 -23.37 -10.31
N LYS A 124 -4.11 -22.96 -10.22
CA LYS A 124 -5.00 -23.13 -9.05
C LYS A 124 -4.35 -22.68 -7.73
N ARG A 125 -3.53 -21.65 -7.79
CA ARG A 125 -2.80 -21.08 -6.66
C ARG A 125 -2.84 -19.57 -6.72
N PHE A 126 -3.09 -18.95 -5.58
CA PHE A 126 -3.02 -17.49 -5.43
C PHE A 126 -1.56 -17.04 -5.42
N HIS A 127 -1.09 -16.43 -6.52
CA HIS A 127 0.23 -15.82 -6.58
C HIS A 127 0.15 -14.38 -6.04
N ARG A 128 1.06 -14.07 -5.11
CA ARG A 128 1.22 -12.70 -4.61
C ARG A 128 2.14 -11.95 -5.56
N GLY A 129 1.73 -10.80 -6.11
CA GLY A 129 2.63 -9.99 -6.91
C GLY A 129 2.04 -8.85 -7.73
N ALA A 130 0.71 -8.75 -7.83
CA ALA A 130 0.06 -7.72 -8.65
C ALA A 130 -0.23 -6.38 -7.92
N SER A 131 0.45 -6.09 -6.81
CA SER A 131 0.25 -4.81 -6.10
C SER A 131 1.29 -3.80 -6.53
N THR A 132 0.85 -2.64 -6.99
CA THR A 132 1.71 -1.52 -7.42
C THR A 132 2.39 -0.82 -6.25
N ILE A 133 3.41 -0.01 -6.55
CA ILE A 133 4.08 0.86 -5.56
C ILE A 133 3.06 1.78 -4.86
N SER A 134 2.12 2.35 -5.60
CA SER A 134 1.08 3.23 -5.03
C SER A 134 0.15 2.50 -4.06
N GLN A 135 -0.25 1.26 -4.37
CA GLN A 135 -1.04 0.42 -3.46
C GLN A 135 -0.24 0.04 -2.20
N GLN A 136 1.04 -0.30 -2.36
CA GLN A 136 1.91 -0.59 -1.23
C GLN A 136 2.10 0.63 -0.33
N LEU A 137 2.28 1.81 -0.92
CA LEU A 137 2.41 3.07 -0.19
C LEU A 137 1.13 3.40 0.58
N ALA A 138 -0.05 3.34 -0.06
CA ALA A 138 -1.34 3.56 0.60
C ALA A 138 -1.53 2.65 1.81
N LYS A 139 -1.23 1.36 1.66
CA LYS A 139 -1.26 0.39 2.76
C LYS A 139 -0.32 0.78 3.89
N ASN A 140 0.93 1.10 3.59
CA ASN A 140 1.95 1.40 4.61
C ASN A 140 1.66 2.68 5.37
N LEU A 141 1.13 3.71 4.68
CA LEU A 141 0.82 5.00 5.31
C LEU A 141 -0.40 4.94 6.22
N PHE A 142 -1.46 4.23 5.82
CA PHE A 142 -2.79 4.41 6.41
C PHE A 142 -3.47 3.15 6.92
N LEU A 143 -2.98 1.95 6.56
CA LEU A 143 -3.70 0.71 6.80
C LEU A 143 -2.84 -0.33 7.53
N SER A 144 -3.54 -1.28 8.17
CA SER A 144 -2.89 -2.44 8.78
C SER A 144 -2.49 -3.49 7.73
N THR A 145 -1.65 -4.45 8.13
CA THR A 145 -1.27 -5.59 7.29
C THR A 145 -2.33 -6.72 7.29
N SER A 146 -3.49 -6.52 7.90
CA SER A 146 -4.57 -7.52 7.96
C SER A 146 -5.06 -7.92 6.56
N LYS A 147 -5.45 -9.20 6.41
CA LYS A 147 -5.97 -9.74 5.14
C LYS A 147 -7.50 -9.64 5.11
N ASN A 148 -8.05 -8.43 5.20
CA ASN A 148 -9.47 -8.18 5.14
C ASN A 148 -9.85 -7.63 3.75
N PRO A 149 -10.85 -8.18 3.03
CA PRO A 149 -11.31 -7.65 1.74
C PRO A 149 -11.77 -6.18 1.81
N LEU A 150 -12.43 -5.76 2.88
CA LEU A 150 -12.83 -4.36 3.06
C LEU A 150 -11.63 -3.43 3.18
N ARG A 151 -10.55 -3.88 3.86
CA ARG A 151 -9.29 -3.15 3.89
C ARG A 151 -8.70 -3.01 2.48
N LYS A 152 -8.76 -4.07 1.65
CA LYS A 152 -8.23 -4.02 0.28
C LYS A 152 -9.03 -3.05 -0.60
N LEU A 153 -10.35 -2.98 -0.41
CA LEU A 153 -11.19 -1.99 -1.08
C LEU A 153 -10.83 -0.56 -0.64
N HIS A 154 -10.61 -0.35 0.65
CA HIS A 154 -10.20 0.95 1.17
C HIS A 154 -8.78 1.34 0.68
N GLU A 155 -7.85 0.39 0.62
CA GLU A 155 -6.54 0.57 0.00
C GLU A 155 -6.66 1.06 -1.45
N ALA A 156 -7.57 0.45 -2.23
CA ALA A 156 -7.80 0.85 -3.61
C ALA A 156 -8.34 2.29 -3.73
N LEU A 157 -9.26 2.69 -2.85
CA LEU A 157 -9.78 4.06 -2.82
C LEU A 157 -8.67 5.07 -2.51
N ILE A 158 -7.88 4.82 -1.45
CA ILE A 158 -6.75 5.69 -1.07
C ILE A 158 -5.70 5.76 -2.19
N THR A 159 -5.42 4.64 -2.84
CA THR A 159 -4.48 4.58 -3.97
C THR A 159 -4.93 5.50 -5.12
N TRP A 160 -6.20 5.43 -5.49
CA TRP A 160 -6.78 6.28 -6.53
C TRP A 160 -6.69 7.77 -6.17
N GLU A 161 -7.00 8.13 -4.93
CA GLU A 161 -6.89 9.51 -4.44
C GLU A 161 -5.43 10.00 -4.44
N MET A 162 -4.50 9.17 -3.98
CA MET A 162 -3.07 9.50 -3.98
C MET A 162 -2.57 9.79 -5.40
N GLU A 163 -2.93 8.99 -6.38
CA GLU A 163 -2.52 9.19 -7.78
C GLU A 163 -3.13 10.46 -8.40
N LYS A 164 -4.30 10.90 -7.94
CA LYS A 164 -4.91 12.17 -8.38
C LYS A 164 -4.31 13.41 -7.72
N ILE A 165 -3.76 13.26 -6.52
CA ILE A 165 -3.29 14.38 -5.68
C ILE A 165 -1.77 14.53 -5.75
N LEU A 166 -1.02 13.43 -5.79
CA LEU A 166 0.44 13.40 -5.75
C LEU A 166 1.03 13.13 -7.13
N SER A 167 2.18 13.73 -7.42
CA SER A 167 2.94 13.35 -8.61
C SER A 167 3.59 11.96 -8.43
N LYS A 168 3.86 11.26 -9.52
CA LYS A 168 4.60 9.99 -9.53
C LYS A 168 5.94 10.09 -8.79
N ARG A 169 6.67 11.17 -9.01
CA ARG A 169 7.91 11.47 -8.29
C ARG A 169 7.69 11.50 -6.78
N ARG A 170 6.63 12.17 -6.32
CA ARG A 170 6.34 12.29 -4.90
C ARG A 170 5.88 10.96 -4.29
N ILE A 171 5.08 10.19 -5.01
CA ILE A 171 4.68 8.84 -4.59
C ILE A 171 5.92 7.97 -4.38
N LEU A 172 6.85 7.97 -5.35
CA LEU A 172 8.06 7.16 -5.28
C LEU A 172 9.02 7.65 -4.18
N GLU A 173 9.13 8.97 -3.98
CA GLU A 173 9.90 9.55 -2.87
C GLU A 173 9.34 9.11 -1.52
N LEU A 174 8.03 9.25 -1.32
CA LEU A 174 7.35 8.79 -0.10
C LEU A 174 7.59 7.30 0.11
N TYR A 175 7.36 6.48 -0.92
CA TYR A 175 7.53 5.04 -0.86
C TYR A 175 8.92 4.64 -0.38
N LEU A 176 9.97 5.15 -1.05
CA LEU A 176 11.36 4.83 -0.73
C LEU A 176 11.79 5.28 0.67
N ASN A 177 11.10 6.26 1.24
CA ASN A 177 11.42 6.78 2.57
C ASN A 177 10.62 6.14 3.71
N VAL A 178 9.51 5.41 3.42
CA VAL A 178 8.64 4.87 4.49
C VAL A 178 8.54 3.36 4.54
N ILE A 179 8.93 2.64 3.49
CA ILE A 179 8.83 1.18 3.50
C ILE A 179 9.81 0.54 4.48
N GLU A 180 9.43 -0.63 5.00
CA GLU A 180 10.23 -1.45 5.89
C GLU A 180 11.29 -2.22 5.08
N TRP A 181 12.57 -2.09 5.46
CA TRP A 181 13.71 -2.77 4.86
C TRP A 181 14.34 -3.82 5.79
N GLY A 182 13.91 -3.85 7.04
CA GLY A 182 14.38 -4.74 8.09
C GLY A 182 13.63 -4.49 9.38
N ASP A 183 13.94 -5.23 10.43
CA ASP A 183 13.29 -5.05 11.74
C ASP A 183 13.63 -3.69 12.34
N GLY A 184 12.64 -2.76 12.30
CA GLY A 184 12.80 -1.37 12.75
C GLY A 184 13.56 -0.46 11.79
N VAL A 185 13.90 -0.92 10.57
CA VAL A 185 14.63 -0.14 9.56
C VAL A 185 13.65 0.35 8.50
N TYR A 186 13.42 1.65 8.44
CA TYR A 186 12.50 2.30 7.52
C TYR A 186 13.21 3.31 6.63
N GLY A 187 12.85 3.28 5.35
CA GLY A 187 13.42 4.18 4.35
C GLY A 187 14.82 3.80 3.90
N VAL A 188 15.12 4.26 2.71
CA VAL A 188 16.32 3.88 1.96
C VAL A 188 17.63 4.31 2.62
N GLU A 189 17.67 5.47 3.29
CA GLU A 189 18.90 5.94 3.94
C GLU A 189 19.26 5.06 5.13
N ALA A 190 18.27 4.75 5.99
CA ALA A 190 18.48 3.82 7.09
C ALA A 190 18.91 2.44 6.59
N ALA A 191 18.25 1.92 5.53
CA ALA A 191 18.63 0.66 4.90
C ALA A 191 20.07 0.68 4.35
N SER A 192 20.45 1.76 3.66
CA SER A 192 21.81 1.92 3.10
C SER A 192 22.88 1.88 4.17
N ARG A 193 22.63 2.55 5.29
CA ARG A 193 23.53 2.55 6.45
C ARG A 193 23.60 1.18 7.13
N THR A 194 22.44 0.55 7.34
CA THR A 194 22.35 -0.74 8.04
C THR A 194 23.03 -1.86 7.26
N TYR A 195 22.84 -1.93 5.94
CA TYR A 195 23.35 -3.05 5.14
C TYR A 195 24.71 -2.82 4.50
N PHE A 196 25.11 -1.55 4.31
CA PHE A 196 26.30 -1.23 3.51
C PHE A 196 27.19 -0.13 4.11
N GLU A 197 26.85 0.41 5.27
CA GLU A 197 27.56 1.56 5.87
C GLU A 197 27.70 2.74 4.89
N SER A 198 26.70 2.92 4.00
CA SER A 198 26.70 3.83 2.87
C SER A 198 25.49 4.77 2.92
N THR A 199 25.43 5.73 2.00
CA THR A 199 24.28 6.62 1.84
C THR A 199 23.36 6.15 0.71
N ALA A 200 22.10 6.56 0.72
CA ALA A 200 21.16 6.28 -0.36
C ALA A 200 21.64 6.82 -1.72
N ALA A 201 22.41 7.91 -1.73
CA ALA A 201 22.96 8.50 -2.94
C ALA A 201 24.12 7.68 -3.55
N SER A 202 24.86 6.95 -2.72
CA SER A 202 26.10 6.26 -3.12
C SER A 202 25.88 4.79 -3.50
N LEU A 203 24.61 4.30 -3.44
CA LEU A 203 24.31 2.90 -3.76
C LEU A 203 24.64 2.57 -5.22
N GLY A 204 25.52 1.59 -5.41
CA GLY A 204 25.80 0.99 -6.72
C GLY A 204 24.71 -0.01 -7.15
N PRO A 205 24.77 -0.48 -8.43
CA PRO A 205 23.75 -1.36 -8.98
C PRO A 205 23.55 -2.67 -8.20
N ASP A 206 24.61 -3.27 -7.67
CA ASP A 206 24.55 -4.52 -6.92
C ASP A 206 23.88 -4.34 -5.55
N GLN A 207 24.23 -3.28 -4.82
CA GLN A 207 23.62 -2.90 -3.56
C GLN A 207 22.14 -2.52 -3.75
N ALA A 208 21.84 -1.79 -4.80
CA ALA A 208 20.48 -1.42 -5.18
C ALA A 208 19.60 -2.65 -5.46
N ALA A 209 20.11 -3.60 -6.23
CA ALA A 209 19.40 -4.85 -6.52
C ALA A 209 19.19 -5.70 -5.26
N PHE A 210 20.14 -5.70 -4.32
CA PHE A 210 19.99 -6.37 -3.03
C PHE A 210 18.87 -5.73 -2.20
N LEU A 211 18.88 -4.42 -2.02
CA LEU A 211 17.81 -3.74 -1.28
C LEU A 211 16.44 -4.01 -1.91
N ALA A 212 16.30 -3.86 -3.22
CA ALA A 212 15.04 -4.16 -3.91
C ALA A 212 14.61 -5.64 -3.74
N ALA A 213 15.56 -6.56 -3.59
CA ALA A 213 15.24 -7.98 -3.41
C ALA A 213 14.59 -8.29 -2.06
N ILE A 214 14.87 -7.53 -1.02
CA ILE A 214 14.34 -7.79 0.32
C ILE A 214 12.97 -7.12 0.60
N ILE A 215 12.55 -6.13 -0.19
CA ILE A 215 11.31 -5.35 0.03
C ILE A 215 10.07 -6.20 0.32
N PRO A 216 9.76 -7.31 -0.38
CA PRO A 216 8.47 -7.97 -0.22
C PRO A 216 8.20 -8.49 1.19
N ASN A 217 9.24 -8.87 1.92
CA ASN A 217 9.12 -9.32 3.31
C ASN A 217 10.51 -9.39 3.97
N PRO A 218 11.10 -8.24 4.36
CA PRO A 218 12.50 -8.18 4.84
C PRO A 218 12.71 -8.83 6.21
N ARG A 219 11.65 -9.00 6.99
CA ARG A 219 11.75 -9.59 8.35
C ARG A 219 11.71 -11.11 8.34
N GLU A 220 11.06 -11.71 7.33
CA GLU A 220 10.86 -13.16 7.28
C GLU A 220 11.29 -13.76 5.93
N ALA A 221 10.42 -13.80 4.93
CA ALA A 221 10.63 -14.57 3.70
C ALA A 221 11.82 -14.10 2.84
N TYR A 222 12.19 -12.83 2.93
CA TYR A 222 13.34 -12.23 2.26
C TYR A 222 14.34 -11.59 3.24
N ASN A 223 14.35 -12.09 4.48
CA ASN A 223 15.39 -11.71 5.43
C ASN A 223 16.74 -12.27 4.95
N PRO A 224 17.77 -11.42 4.77
CA PRO A 224 19.05 -11.84 4.19
C PRO A 224 19.82 -12.85 5.06
N ASP A 225 19.66 -12.77 6.38
CA ASP A 225 20.33 -13.70 7.30
C ASP A 225 19.66 -15.08 7.32
N LYS A 226 18.30 -15.09 7.22
CA LYS A 226 17.52 -16.34 7.28
C LYS A 226 17.43 -17.05 5.92
N HIS A 227 17.38 -16.30 4.81
CA HIS A 227 17.04 -16.81 3.48
C HIS A 227 17.98 -16.30 2.37
N LYS A 228 19.28 -16.31 2.61
CA LYS A 228 20.32 -15.80 1.70
C LYS A 228 20.15 -16.26 0.24
N ALA A 229 19.95 -17.55 0.01
CA ALA A 229 19.82 -18.09 -1.36
C ALA A 229 18.57 -17.55 -2.10
N ARG A 230 17.47 -17.27 -1.39
CA ARG A 230 16.26 -16.68 -1.97
C ARG A 230 16.50 -15.21 -2.33
N VAL A 231 17.14 -14.47 -1.44
CA VAL A 231 17.51 -13.06 -1.67
C VAL A 231 18.44 -12.95 -2.87
N GLU A 232 19.52 -13.75 -2.93
CA GLU A 232 20.48 -13.74 -4.05
C GLU A 232 19.82 -14.09 -5.39
N ARG A 233 18.89 -15.05 -5.42
CA ARG A 233 18.14 -15.38 -6.64
C ARG A 233 17.29 -14.21 -7.12
N ARG A 234 16.56 -13.54 -6.21
CA ARG A 234 15.76 -12.36 -6.53
C ARG A 234 16.63 -11.17 -6.93
N LYS A 235 17.72 -10.92 -6.20
CA LYS A 235 18.74 -9.91 -6.52
C LYS A 235 19.26 -10.07 -7.95
N SER A 236 19.67 -11.28 -8.32
CA SER A 236 20.18 -11.59 -9.68
C SER A 236 19.13 -11.34 -10.75
N LEU A 237 17.86 -11.62 -10.49
CA LEU A 237 16.76 -11.30 -11.40
C LEU A 237 16.60 -9.78 -11.56
N ILE A 238 16.53 -9.05 -10.45
CA ILE A 238 16.36 -7.60 -10.45
C ILE A 238 17.55 -6.92 -11.14
N ALA A 239 18.79 -7.36 -10.88
CA ALA A 239 19.99 -6.81 -11.52
C ALA A 239 19.96 -6.92 -13.06
N ARG A 240 19.29 -7.94 -13.60
CA ARG A 240 19.06 -8.08 -15.05
C ARG A 240 17.94 -7.14 -15.53
N LEU A 241 16.80 -7.12 -14.83
CA LEU A 241 15.61 -6.38 -15.24
C LEU A 241 15.80 -4.86 -15.13
N MET A 242 16.50 -4.36 -14.10
CA MET A 242 16.68 -2.93 -13.88
C MET A 242 17.41 -2.21 -15.01
N ARG A 243 18.15 -2.94 -15.86
CA ARG A 243 18.84 -2.38 -17.04
C ARG A 243 17.86 -1.91 -18.12
N HIS A 244 16.65 -2.47 -18.14
CA HIS A 244 15.59 -2.16 -19.10
C HIS A 244 14.57 -1.15 -18.56
N VAL A 245 14.68 -0.78 -17.28
CA VAL A 245 13.78 0.22 -16.68
C VAL A 245 14.16 1.61 -17.16
N VAL A 246 13.21 2.28 -17.79
CA VAL A 246 13.34 3.68 -18.23
C VAL A 246 12.69 4.59 -17.18
N ILE A 247 13.48 5.50 -16.63
CA ILE A 247 12.96 6.57 -15.79
C ILE A 247 12.74 7.78 -16.73
N PRO A 248 11.56 8.42 -16.70
CA PRO A 248 11.32 9.65 -17.46
C PRO A 248 12.38 10.71 -17.19
N LYS A 249 12.82 11.43 -18.23
CA LYS A 249 13.95 12.38 -18.14
C LYS A 249 13.70 13.54 -17.18
N ASP A 250 12.46 13.94 -17.03
CA ASP A 250 11.99 14.97 -16.10
C ASP A 250 12.03 14.54 -14.63
N LEU A 251 12.31 13.26 -14.38
CA LEU A 251 12.36 12.67 -13.05
C LEU A 251 13.76 12.23 -12.60
N ILE A 252 14.76 12.42 -13.46
CA ILE A 252 16.16 12.07 -13.16
C ILE A 252 16.87 13.25 -12.49
#